data_3a81f83fe2b9f15d4768986e566143a4
#
_entry.id   3a81f83fe2b9f15d4768986e566143a4
#
_cell.length_a   1.000
_cell.length_b   1.000
_cell.length_c   1.000
_cell.angle_alpha   90.00
_cell.angle_beta   90.00
_cell.angle_gamma   90.00
#
_symmetry.space_group_name_H-M   'P 1'
#
loop_
_entity.id
_entity.type
_entity.pdbx_description
1 polymer ?
#
loop_
_entity_poly.entity_id
_entity_poly.type
_entity_poly.pdbx_seq_one_letter_code
_entity_poly.pdbx_strand_id
1 'polypeptide(L)'
;ARAGVPSAVASARVRERLVRGLVARHARDVQYFAPVLERPHFAQALAATFADLREACVPPASGWGATASLPSAGASEHVHAPAGAKTADLELLYGAYCTELMRRGLLDDAGLHLTAAASLAERPLDGAAVLFGLYDLNQAQEQLARALLTGGADIFVPVPAGAPPEGLRAYAVARDLGLPSRAAAPPPPRHDRDLA
;
A
#
# COMPACT_ATOMS: atom_id res chain seq x y z
N ALA A 1 14.32 16.00 18.59
CA ALA A 1 14.07 16.58 17.26
C ALA A 1 12.59 16.43 16.97
N ARG A 2 11.83 17.52 16.80
CA ARG A 2 10.46 17.46 16.28
C ARG A 2 10.54 16.88 14.87
N ALA A 3 9.95 15.71 14.66
CA ALA A 3 9.72 15.21 13.32
C ALA A 3 8.92 16.30 12.59
N GLY A 4 9.52 16.89 11.55
CA GLY A 4 8.84 17.92 10.78
C GLY A 4 7.55 17.36 10.21
N VAL A 5 6.46 18.11 10.31
CA VAL A 5 5.20 17.76 9.66
C VAL A 5 5.52 17.56 8.17
N PRO A 6 5.12 16.43 7.57
CA PRO A 6 5.35 16.20 6.14
C PRO A 6 4.76 17.36 5.35
N SER A 7 5.56 17.97 4.50
CA SER A 7 5.17 19.20 3.83
C SER A 7 4.57 18.98 2.44
N ALA A 8 4.73 17.80 1.84
CA ALA A 8 4.21 17.54 0.50
C ALA A 8 4.05 16.03 0.20
N VAL A 9 3.09 15.72 -0.67
CA VAL A 9 2.90 14.38 -1.23
C VAL A 9 3.77 14.24 -2.49
N ALA A 10 4.57 13.19 -2.55
CA ALA A 10 5.44 12.90 -3.68
C ALA A 10 4.65 12.31 -4.85
N SER A 11 4.54 13.04 -5.95
CA SER A 11 3.96 12.50 -7.18
C SER A 11 4.77 11.30 -7.71
N ALA A 12 4.17 10.47 -8.59
CA ALA A 12 4.84 9.33 -9.22
C ALA A 12 6.18 9.74 -9.88
N ARG A 13 6.23 10.90 -10.55
CA ARG A 13 7.46 11.43 -11.17
C ARG A 13 8.53 11.79 -10.13
N VAL A 14 8.12 12.32 -8.99
CA VAL A 14 9.06 12.64 -7.90
C VAL A 14 9.62 11.35 -7.32
N ARG A 15 8.77 10.35 -7.06
CA ARG A 15 9.20 9.03 -6.57
C ARG A 15 10.18 8.35 -7.53
N GLU A 16 9.87 8.31 -8.83
CA GLU A 16 10.77 7.75 -9.84
C GLU A 16 12.12 8.48 -9.87
N ARG A 17 12.12 9.81 -9.81
CA ARG A 17 13.37 10.61 -9.78
C ARG A 17 14.19 10.31 -8.51
N LEU A 18 13.54 10.16 -7.37
CA LEU A 18 14.21 9.76 -6.13
C LEU A 18 14.85 8.39 -6.28
N VAL A 19 14.12 7.40 -6.77
CA VAL A 19 14.63 6.04 -6.97
C VAL A 19 15.79 6.04 -7.95
N ARG A 20 15.70 6.77 -9.07
CA ARG A 20 16.81 6.91 -10.04
C ARG A 20 18.06 7.48 -9.38
N GLY A 21 17.93 8.50 -8.55
CA GLY A 21 19.03 9.08 -7.79
C GLY A 21 19.63 8.12 -6.76
N LEU A 22 18.81 7.29 -6.13
CA LEU A 22 19.25 6.26 -5.19
C LEU A 22 20.00 5.13 -5.90
N VAL A 23 19.47 4.63 -7.01
CA VAL A 23 20.12 3.62 -7.86
C VAL A 23 21.52 4.09 -8.29
N ALA A 24 21.65 5.33 -8.77
CA ALA A 24 22.94 5.88 -9.16
C ALA A 24 23.91 6.00 -7.97
N ARG A 25 23.41 6.35 -6.79
CA ARG A 25 24.23 6.49 -5.57
C ARG A 25 24.73 5.15 -5.05
N HIS A 26 23.91 4.13 -5.10
CA HIS A 26 24.19 2.79 -4.58
C HIS A 26 24.64 1.79 -5.66
N ALA A 27 24.96 2.26 -6.86
CA ALA A 27 25.32 1.39 -7.99
C ALA A 27 26.49 0.43 -7.70
N ARG A 28 27.41 0.80 -6.78
CA ARG A 28 28.54 -0.04 -6.39
C ARG A 28 28.21 -1.05 -5.29
N ASP A 29 27.11 -0.81 -4.56
CA ASP A 29 26.70 -1.63 -3.42
C ASP A 29 25.72 -2.73 -3.87
N VAL A 30 25.14 -2.57 -5.05
CA VAL A 30 24.13 -3.47 -5.64
C VAL A 30 24.82 -4.56 -6.46
N GLN A 31 24.46 -5.80 -6.22
CA GLN A 31 25.07 -6.97 -6.88
C GLN A 31 24.13 -7.64 -7.88
N TYR A 32 22.94 -8.02 -7.45
CA TYR A 32 21.97 -8.72 -8.28
C TYR A 32 21.42 -7.85 -9.41
N PHE A 33 21.09 -6.60 -9.11
CA PHE A 33 20.57 -5.67 -10.11
C PHE A 33 21.66 -4.96 -10.92
N ALA A 34 22.94 -5.13 -10.61
CA ALA A 34 24.05 -4.47 -11.29
C ALA A 34 23.95 -4.53 -12.83
N PRO A 35 23.59 -5.68 -13.47
CA PRO A 35 23.52 -5.77 -14.95
C PRO A 35 22.35 -4.97 -15.58
N VAL A 36 21.40 -4.53 -14.77
CA VAL A 36 20.16 -3.89 -15.25
C VAL A 36 19.96 -2.46 -14.75
N LEU A 37 20.86 -1.92 -13.92
CA LEU A 37 20.73 -0.58 -13.34
C LEU A 37 20.52 0.52 -14.37
N GLU A 38 21.18 0.40 -15.52
CA GLU A 38 21.12 1.40 -16.61
C GLU A 38 20.00 1.11 -17.62
N ARG A 39 19.25 0.03 -17.44
CA ARG A 39 18.16 -0.30 -18.38
C ARG A 39 17.05 0.74 -18.30
N PRO A 40 16.48 1.10 -19.46
CA PRO A 40 15.29 1.94 -19.51
C PRO A 40 14.20 1.34 -18.59
N HIS A 41 13.47 2.20 -17.90
CA HIS A 41 12.37 1.82 -17.00
C HIS A 41 12.75 1.03 -15.72
N PHE A 42 14.01 0.66 -15.48
CA PHE A 42 14.40 -0.05 -14.24
C PHE A 42 14.01 0.76 -12.99
N ALA A 43 14.36 2.05 -12.95
CA ALA A 43 13.99 2.91 -11.83
C ALA A 43 12.47 3.07 -11.68
N GLN A 44 11.72 3.05 -12.76
CA GLN A 44 10.26 3.09 -12.75
C GLN A 44 9.68 1.80 -12.16
N ALA A 45 10.15 0.64 -12.61
CA ALA A 45 9.73 -0.67 -12.07
C ALA A 45 10.06 -0.79 -10.58
N LEU A 46 11.26 -0.34 -10.18
CA LEU A 46 11.67 -0.36 -8.79
C LEU A 46 10.82 0.59 -7.93
N ALA A 47 10.47 1.77 -8.45
CA ALA A 47 9.56 2.69 -7.76
C ALA A 47 8.15 2.11 -7.58
N ALA A 48 7.64 1.33 -8.53
CA ALA A 48 6.38 0.60 -8.40
C ALA A 48 6.48 -0.47 -7.31
N THR A 49 7.56 -1.29 -7.33
CA THR A 49 7.81 -2.28 -6.28
C THR A 49 7.88 -1.65 -4.88
N PHE A 50 8.51 -0.48 -4.76
CA PHE A 50 8.56 0.23 -3.47
C PHE A 50 7.18 0.76 -3.04
N ALA A 51 6.34 1.18 -3.99
CA ALA A 51 4.96 1.54 -3.69
C ALA A 51 4.18 0.34 -3.15
N ASP A 52 4.30 -0.83 -3.79
CA ASP A 52 3.64 -2.07 -3.34
C ASP A 52 4.10 -2.47 -1.93
N LEU A 53 5.41 -2.41 -1.65
CA LEU A 53 5.95 -2.70 -0.32
C LEU A 53 5.44 -1.71 0.74
N ARG A 54 5.35 -0.43 0.39
CA ARG A 54 4.81 0.61 1.26
C ARG A 54 3.32 0.41 1.55
N GLU A 55 2.55 0.09 0.52
CA GLU A 55 1.11 -0.20 0.62
C GLU A 55 0.83 -1.47 1.44
N ALA A 56 1.73 -2.46 1.37
CA ALA A 56 1.71 -3.65 2.22
C ALA A 56 2.32 -3.40 3.61
N CYS A 57 2.65 -2.16 3.97
CA CYS A 57 3.24 -1.77 5.25
C CYS A 57 4.51 -2.57 5.62
N VAL A 58 5.28 -3.03 4.62
CA VAL A 58 6.53 -3.74 4.86
C VAL A 58 7.55 -2.79 5.45
N PRO A 59 8.13 -3.09 6.63
CA PRO A 59 9.12 -2.21 7.24
C PRO A 59 10.41 -2.18 6.43
N PRO A 60 11.10 -1.02 6.32
CA PRO A 60 12.44 -0.97 5.75
C PRO A 60 13.43 -1.69 6.66
N ALA A 61 14.31 -2.48 6.06
CA ALA A 61 15.42 -3.18 6.71
C ALA A 61 15.01 -4.04 7.92
N SER A 62 14.68 -5.28 7.70
CA SER A 62 14.47 -6.25 8.79
C SER A 62 14.80 -7.68 8.42
N GLY A 63 15.84 -7.88 7.59
CA GLY A 63 16.33 -9.23 7.32
C GLY A 63 15.32 -10.09 6.53
N TRP A 64 14.75 -9.56 5.47
CA TRP A 64 13.83 -10.31 4.59
C TRP A 64 14.46 -11.61 4.08
N GLY A 65 15.79 -11.66 3.96
CA GLY A 65 16.53 -12.85 3.55
C GLY A 65 16.46 -14.02 4.53
N ALA A 66 16.09 -13.78 5.79
CA ALA A 66 16.04 -14.85 6.81
C ALA A 66 14.75 -15.66 6.78
N THR A 67 13.69 -15.17 6.12
CA THR A 67 12.35 -15.80 6.13
C THR A 67 11.83 -16.24 4.76
N ALA A 68 12.47 -15.87 3.65
CA ALA A 68 11.97 -16.14 2.30
C ALA A 68 12.71 -17.29 1.60
N SER A 69 12.60 -18.50 2.13
CA SER A 69 12.75 -19.71 1.32
C SER A 69 11.41 -20.01 0.62
N LEU A 70 11.04 -19.16 -0.36
CA LEU A 70 10.00 -19.52 -1.31
C LEU A 70 10.63 -20.49 -2.33
N PRO A 71 10.03 -21.68 -2.57
CA PRO A 71 10.53 -22.58 -3.60
C PRO A 71 10.41 -21.89 -4.96
N SER A 72 11.55 -21.58 -5.57
CA SER A 72 11.63 -21.05 -6.94
C SER A 72 11.28 -22.16 -7.91
N ALA A 73 10.06 -22.20 -8.38
CA ALA A 73 9.69 -23.02 -9.53
C ALA A 73 10.23 -22.35 -10.80
N GLY A 74 11.26 -22.92 -11.43
CA GLY A 74 11.74 -22.59 -12.77
C GLY A 74 12.88 -21.59 -12.81
N ALA A 75 14.06 -21.95 -12.33
CA ALA A 75 15.29 -21.22 -12.60
C ALA A 75 15.82 -21.55 -14.00
N SER A 76 15.69 -20.63 -14.94
CA SER A 76 16.53 -20.60 -16.13
C SER A 76 17.97 -20.30 -15.71
N GLU A 77 18.91 -21.14 -16.13
CA GLU A 77 20.35 -21.03 -15.92
C GLU A 77 20.93 -19.79 -16.61
N HIS A 78 20.86 -18.60 -16.03
CA HIS A 78 21.72 -17.50 -16.46
C HIS A 78 22.02 -16.57 -15.29
N VAL A 79 23.33 -16.53 -14.95
CA VAL A 79 23.97 -15.65 -13.96
C VAL A 79 23.66 -16.00 -12.51
N HIS A 80 24.55 -16.77 -11.90
CA HIS A 80 24.52 -17.10 -10.47
C HIS A 80 24.87 -15.88 -9.60
N ALA A 81 23.87 -15.04 -9.32
CA ALA A 81 23.97 -14.19 -8.13
C ALA A 81 23.78 -15.08 -6.89
N PRO A 82 24.53 -14.84 -5.79
CA PRO A 82 24.38 -15.63 -4.57
C PRO A 82 22.92 -15.61 -4.09
N ALA A 83 22.46 -16.74 -3.54
CA ALA A 83 21.15 -16.84 -2.97
C ALA A 83 20.93 -15.71 -1.95
N GLY A 84 19.84 -14.92 -2.11
CA GLY A 84 19.59 -13.76 -1.26
C GLY A 84 20.10 -12.41 -1.77
N ALA A 85 20.97 -12.35 -2.78
CA ALA A 85 21.50 -11.08 -3.29
C ALA A 85 20.38 -10.14 -3.81
N LYS A 86 19.35 -10.69 -4.45
CA LYS A 86 18.18 -9.91 -4.87
C LYS A 86 17.47 -9.24 -3.70
N THR A 87 17.28 -10.00 -2.62
CA THR A 87 16.61 -9.50 -1.42
C THR A 87 17.47 -8.44 -0.73
N ALA A 88 18.79 -8.67 -0.61
CA ALA A 88 19.70 -7.70 -0.04
C ALA A 88 19.72 -6.38 -0.80
N ASP A 89 19.75 -6.43 -2.14
CA ASP A 89 19.69 -5.23 -2.98
C ASP A 89 18.35 -4.49 -2.82
N LEU A 90 17.24 -5.23 -2.73
CA LEU A 90 15.92 -4.62 -2.48
C LEU A 90 15.86 -3.97 -1.11
N GLU A 91 16.34 -4.64 -0.06
CA GLU A 91 16.38 -4.09 1.30
C GLU A 91 17.21 -2.80 1.36
N LEU A 92 18.39 -2.81 0.75
CA LEU A 92 19.28 -1.64 0.67
C LEU A 92 18.57 -0.45 0.01
N LEU A 93 18.05 -0.66 -1.20
CA LEU A 93 17.46 0.40 -2.01
C LEU A 93 16.12 0.88 -1.42
N TYR A 94 15.29 -0.03 -0.90
CA TYR A 94 14.04 0.32 -0.23
C TYR A 94 14.27 1.06 1.08
N GLY A 95 15.21 0.63 1.90
CA GLY A 95 15.60 1.33 3.13
C GLY A 95 16.11 2.75 2.83
N ALA A 96 16.94 2.90 1.79
CA ALA A 96 17.40 4.20 1.32
C ALA A 96 16.24 5.08 0.82
N TYR A 97 15.25 4.51 0.11
CA TYR A 97 14.06 5.21 -0.34
C TYR A 97 13.23 5.74 0.84
N CYS A 98 12.92 4.90 1.82
CA CYS A 98 12.18 5.31 3.01
C CYS A 98 12.91 6.41 3.79
N THR A 99 14.23 6.28 3.95
CA THR A 99 15.08 7.28 4.60
C THR A 99 15.04 8.62 3.85
N GLU A 100 15.11 8.58 2.52
CA GLU A 100 15.11 9.80 1.70
C GLU A 100 13.75 10.51 1.72
N LEU A 101 12.64 9.77 1.74
CA LEU A 101 11.30 10.35 1.95
C LEU A 101 11.24 11.09 3.29
N MET A 102 11.65 10.44 4.38
CA MET A 102 11.66 11.05 5.72
C MET A 102 12.56 12.29 5.77
N ARG A 103 13.78 12.20 5.21
CA ARG A 103 14.74 13.31 5.19
C ARG A 103 14.21 14.53 4.46
N ARG A 104 13.40 14.33 3.41
CA ARG A 104 12.80 15.42 2.63
C ARG A 104 11.45 15.88 3.14
N GLY A 105 10.89 15.25 4.16
CA GLY A 105 9.53 15.53 4.61
C GLY A 105 8.48 15.20 3.55
N LEU A 106 8.71 14.16 2.74
CA LEU A 106 7.81 13.73 1.69
C LEU A 106 7.00 12.52 2.13
N LEU A 107 5.73 12.50 1.71
CA LEU A 107 4.87 11.33 1.81
C LEU A 107 4.65 10.73 0.43
N ASP A 108 4.72 9.42 0.33
CA ASP A 108 4.11 8.66 -0.76
C ASP A 108 2.63 8.36 -0.41
N ASP A 109 1.91 7.69 -1.30
CA ASP A 109 0.48 7.41 -1.11
C ASP A 109 0.22 6.60 0.17
N ALA A 110 1.03 5.57 0.43
CA ALA A 110 0.94 4.79 1.68
C ALA A 110 1.28 5.64 2.91
N GLY A 111 2.34 6.46 2.83
CA GLY A 111 2.74 7.38 3.89
C GLY A 111 1.63 8.39 4.22
N LEU A 112 0.87 8.84 3.22
CA LEU A 112 -0.28 9.72 3.43
C LEU A 112 -1.37 9.01 4.25
N HIS A 113 -1.74 7.78 3.88
CA HIS A 113 -2.75 6.99 4.61
C HIS A 113 -2.32 6.72 6.05
N LEU A 114 -1.07 6.31 6.27
CA LEU A 114 -0.55 6.01 7.60
C LEU A 114 -0.45 7.28 8.49
N THR A 115 -0.05 8.41 7.89
CA THR A 115 0.01 9.68 8.63
C THR A 115 -1.40 10.17 8.99
N ALA A 116 -2.36 10.03 8.07
CA ALA A 116 -3.76 10.35 8.34
C ALA A 116 -4.33 9.47 9.45
N ALA A 117 -4.07 8.15 9.41
CA ALA A 117 -4.50 7.22 10.47
C ALA A 117 -3.93 7.61 11.84
N ALA A 118 -2.64 7.93 11.92
CA ALA A 118 -2.00 8.39 13.15
C ALA A 118 -2.59 9.71 13.66
N SER A 119 -2.86 10.66 12.75
CA SER A 119 -3.47 11.94 13.10
C SER A 119 -4.89 11.79 13.65
N LEU A 120 -5.67 10.84 13.13
CA LEU A 120 -7.02 10.54 13.60
C LEU A 120 -7.02 9.92 15.00
N ALA A 121 -6.00 9.14 15.33
CA ALA A 121 -5.83 8.60 16.67
C ALA A 121 -5.58 9.70 17.73
N GLU A 122 -4.88 10.78 17.33
CA GLU A 122 -4.64 11.93 18.22
C GLU A 122 -5.80 12.93 18.24
N ARG A 123 -6.46 13.09 17.11
CA ARG A 123 -7.56 14.04 16.90
C ARG A 123 -8.65 13.40 16.05
N PRO A 124 -9.68 12.82 16.72
CA PRO A 124 -10.83 12.26 16.01
C PRO A 124 -11.51 13.30 15.11
N LEU A 125 -12.25 12.81 14.11
CA LEU A 125 -13.02 13.68 13.20
C LEU A 125 -14.02 14.52 14.01
N ASP A 126 -14.09 15.79 13.67
CA ASP A 126 -15.15 16.68 14.14
C ASP A 126 -16.32 16.60 13.15
N GLY A 127 -17.31 15.78 13.47
CA GLY A 127 -18.48 15.55 12.64
C GLY A 127 -18.65 14.12 12.14
N ALA A 128 -19.78 13.87 11.46
CA ALA A 128 -20.11 12.58 10.90
C ALA A 128 -19.33 12.34 9.59
N ALA A 129 -18.72 11.16 9.46
CA ALA A 129 -18.10 10.71 8.23
C ALA A 129 -18.70 9.38 7.80
N VAL A 130 -18.98 9.26 6.51
CA VAL A 130 -19.54 8.03 5.92
C VAL A 130 -18.66 7.63 4.73
N LEU A 131 -18.16 6.40 4.76
CA LEU A 131 -17.43 5.80 3.65
C LEU A 131 -18.31 4.74 3.00
N PHE A 132 -18.38 4.76 1.68
CA PHE A 132 -19.21 3.84 0.93
C PHE A 132 -18.42 3.19 -0.21
N GLY A 133 -18.60 1.87 -0.39
CA GLY A 133 -18.10 1.18 -1.57
C GLY A 133 -16.61 0.81 -1.50
N LEU A 134 -16.08 0.52 -0.31
CA LEU A 134 -14.72 0.01 -0.15
C LEU A 134 -14.68 -1.48 -0.49
N TYR A 135 -14.27 -1.81 -1.71
CA TYR A 135 -14.26 -3.19 -2.20
C TYR A 135 -12.89 -3.86 -2.17
N ASP A 136 -11.85 -3.05 -2.13
CA ASP A 136 -10.46 -3.50 -2.12
C ASP A 136 -9.62 -2.47 -1.38
N LEU A 137 -8.93 -2.91 -0.35
CA LEU A 137 -8.04 -2.07 0.45
C LEU A 137 -6.68 -2.72 0.53
N ASN A 138 -5.64 -1.93 0.31
CA ASN A 138 -4.30 -2.33 0.71
C ASN A 138 -4.11 -2.11 2.22
N GLN A 139 -3.03 -2.61 2.79
CA GLN A 139 -2.83 -2.60 4.23
C GLN A 139 -2.73 -1.19 4.82
N ALA A 140 -2.15 -0.23 4.08
CA ALA A 140 -2.09 1.17 4.52
C ALA A 140 -3.48 1.84 4.53
N GLN A 141 -4.32 1.55 3.52
CA GLN A 141 -5.70 2.02 3.46
C GLN A 141 -6.57 1.38 4.55
N GLU A 142 -6.35 0.09 4.84
CA GLU A 142 -7.05 -0.61 5.92
C GLU A 142 -6.76 0.03 7.28
N GLN A 143 -5.51 0.41 7.55
CA GLN A 143 -5.17 1.13 8.78
C GLN A 143 -5.91 2.46 8.90
N LEU A 144 -6.02 3.22 7.79
CA LEU A 144 -6.80 4.44 7.77
C LEU A 144 -8.29 4.17 8.01
N ALA A 145 -8.87 3.16 7.34
CA ALA A 145 -10.28 2.79 7.52
C ALA A 145 -10.58 2.39 8.98
N ARG A 146 -9.68 1.63 9.61
CA ARG A 146 -9.79 1.28 11.04
C ARG A 146 -9.72 2.51 11.94
N ALA A 147 -8.82 3.45 11.66
CA ALA A 147 -8.72 4.69 12.42
C ALA A 147 -9.99 5.55 12.28
N LEU A 148 -10.58 5.61 11.09
CA LEU A 148 -11.85 6.29 10.83
C LEU A 148 -13.01 5.64 11.60
N LEU A 149 -13.12 4.31 11.57
CA LEU A 149 -14.12 3.57 12.36
C LEU A 149 -13.99 3.84 13.87
N THR A 150 -12.77 3.80 14.38
CA THR A 150 -12.48 4.09 15.79
C THR A 150 -12.86 5.53 16.13
N GLY A 151 -12.69 6.45 15.17
CA GLY A 151 -13.08 7.86 15.30
C GLY A 151 -14.57 8.13 15.12
N GLY A 152 -15.41 7.09 14.95
CA GLY A 152 -16.88 7.21 14.85
C GLY A 152 -17.40 7.37 13.42
N ALA A 153 -16.59 7.07 12.39
CA ALA A 153 -17.09 7.03 11.03
C ALA A 153 -17.93 5.78 10.75
N ASP A 154 -18.96 5.91 9.92
CA ASP A 154 -19.70 4.78 9.40
C ASP A 154 -19.07 4.28 8.09
N ILE A 155 -18.90 2.96 7.96
CA ILE A 155 -18.40 2.34 6.74
C ILE A 155 -19.45 1.36 6.21
N PHE A 156 -19.81 1.53 4.94
CA PHE A 156 -20.74 0.66 4.22
C PHE A 156 -20.03 -0.03 3.07
N VAL A 157 -20.00 -1.35 3.11
CA VAL A 157 -19.48 -2.19 2.04
C VAL A 157 -20.66 -2.93 1.39
N PRO A 158 -21.22 -2.43 0.27
CA PRO A 158 -22.31 -3.09 -0.41
C PRO A 158 -21.87 -4.44 -0.95
N VAL A 159 -22.68 -5.48 -0.70
CA VAL A 159 -22.44 -6.82 -1.19
C VAL A 159 -23.62 -7.25 -2.02
N PRO A 160 -23.43 -7.76 -3.27
CA PRO A 160 -24.52 -8.22 -4.10
C PRO A 160 -25.34 -9.33 -3.41
N ALA A 161 -26.67 -9.22 -3.46
CA ALA A 161 -27.55 -10.25 -2.95
C ALA A 161 -27.33 -11.58 -3.70
N GLY A 162 -27.23 -12.67 -2.97
CA GLY A 162 -27.07 -14.02 -3.55
C GLY A 162 -25.65 -14.35 -4.05
N ALA A 163 -24.69 -13.44 -3.95
CA ALA A 163 -23.29 -13.79 -4.25
C ALA A 163 -22.70 -14.65 -3.11
N PRO A 164 -21.96 -15.73 -3.45
CA PRO A 164 -21.28 -16.52 -2.42
C PRO A 164 -20.23 -15.67 -1.70
N PRO A 165 -20.18 -15.68 -0.36
CA PRO A 165 -19.28 -14.84 0.42
C PRO A 165 -17.80 -15.12 0.14
N GLU A 166 -17.48 -16.33 -0.30
CA GLU A 166 -16.11 -16.85 -0.36
C GLU A 166 -15.28 -16.32 -1.53
N GLY A 167 -15.86 -15.58 -2.46
CA GLY A 167 -15.15 -15.08 -3.65
C GLY A 167 -15.12 -13.55 -3.80
N LEU A 168 -15.77 -12.81 -2.93
CA LEU A 168 -15.86 -11.36 -3.08
C LEU A 168 -14.90 -10.63 -2.12
N ARG A 169 -14.02 -9.83 -2.66
CA ARG A 169 -13.12 -8.97 -1.88
C ARG A 169 -13.88 -8.08 -0.88
N ALA A 170 -15.09 -7.62 -1.25
CA ALA A 170 -15.96 -6.85 -0.37
C ALA A 170 -16.26 -7.56 0.97
N TYR A 171 -16.46 -8.88 0.96
CA TYR A 171 -16.64 -9.65 2.20
C TYR A 171 -15.36 -9.72 3.02
N ALA A 172 -14.20 -9.89 2.37
CA ALA A 172 -12.93 -9.90 3.05
C ALA A 172 -12.69 -8.54 3.74
N VAL A 173 -12.88 -7.44 3.04
CA VAL A 173 -12.77 -6.08 3.60
C VAL A 173 -13.73 -5.89 4.78
N ALA A 174 -15.01 -6.26 4.64
CA ALA A 174 -16.00 -6.11 5.72
C ALA A 174 -15.61 -6.94 6.96
N ARG A 175 -15.18 -8.19 6.77
CA ARG A 175 -14.72 -9.08 7.83
C ARG A 175 -13.46 -8.52 8.51
N ASP A 176 -12.48 -8.11 7.72
CA ASP A 176 -11.19 -7.65 8.23
C ASP A 176 -11.33 -6.33 8.98
N LEU A 177 -12.29 -5.49 8.60
CA LEU A 177 -12.68 -4.29 9.34
C LEU A 177 -13.62 -4.59 10.53
N GLY A 178 -14.11 -5.82 10.70
CA GLY A 178 -15.05 -6.19 11.77
C GLY A 178 -16.44 -5.59 11.61
N LEU A 179 -16.88 -5.32 10.37
CA LEU A 179 -18.17 -4.71 10.11
C LEU A 179 -19.33 -5.71 10.34
N PRO A 180 -20.42 -5.30 10.99
CA PRO A 180 -21.58 -6.17 11.16
C PRO A 180 -22.29 -6.38 9.81
N SER A 181 -22.69 -7.63 9.54
CA SER A 181 -23.53 -7.91 8.37
C SER A 181 -24.95 -7.45 8.63
N ARG A 182 -25.51 -6.66 7.72
CA ARG A 182 -26.90 -6.21 7.77
C ARG A 182 -27.55 -6.42 6.41
N ALA A 183 -28.64 -7.18 6.38
CA ALA A 183 -29.46 -7.28 5.17
C ALA A 183 -30.05 -5.91 4.81
N ALA A 184 -29.90 -5.51 3.56
CA ALA A 184 -30.59 -4.32 3.06
C ALA A 184 -32.10 -4.58 3.08
N ALA A 185 -32.87 -3.58 3.50
CA ALA A 185 -34.31 -3.63 3.34
C ALA A 185 -34.63 -3.74 1.82
N PRO A 186 -35.63 -4.54 1.43
CA PRO A 186 -36.01 -4.58 0.04
C PRO A 186 -36.41 -3.17 -0.42
N PRO A 187 -36.03 -2.80 -1.66
CA PRO A 187 -36.39 -1.49 -2.18
C PRO A 187 -37.95 -1.33 -2.14
N PRO A 188 -38.45 -0.14 -1.83
CA PRO A 188 -39.87 0.11 -1.85
C PRO A 188 -40.42 -0.24 -3.23
N PRO A 189 -41.67 -0.79 -3.31
CA PRO A 189 -42.24 -1.13 -4.58
C PRO A 189 -42.26 0.09 -5.49
N ARG A 190 -41.74 -0.07 -6.72
CA ARG A 190 -41.83 0.99 -7.72
C ARG A 190 -43.30 1.23 -8.01
N HIS A 191 -43.79 2.39 -7.65
CA HIS A 191 -45.12 2.81 -8.10
C HIS A 191 -45.00 3.13 -9.61
N ASP A 192 -45.48 2.23 -10.45
CA ASP A 192 -45.70 2.46 -11.89
C ASP A 192 -46.75 3.59 -12.10
N ARG A 193 -46.39 4.82 -11.75
CA ARG A 193 -47.25 5.99 -11.95
C ARG A 193 -46.82 6.91 -13.08
N ASP A 194 -45.80 6.57 -13.85
CA ASP A 194 -45.28 7.44 -14.91
C ASP A 194 -45.32 6.80 -16.31
N LEU A 195 -46.30 5.93 -16.59
CA LEU A 195 -46.59 5.49 -17.96
C LEU A 195 -48.09 5.69 -18.24
N ALA A 196 -48.56 6.95 -18.27
CA ALA A 196 -49.81 7.35 -18.86
C ALA A 196 -49.62 8.66 -19.62
#